data_ba42e1dd1fe2af59e8b4cabf2b3efaf3
#
_entry.id   ba42e1dd1fe2af59e8b4cabf2b3efaf3
#
_cell.length_a   1.000
_cell.length_b   1.000
_cell.length_c   1.000
_cell.angle_alpha   90.00
_cell.angle_beta   90.00
_cell.angle_gamma   90.00
#
_symmetry.space_group_name_H-M   'P 1'
#
loop_
_entity.id
_entity.type
_entity.pdbx_description
1 polymer ?
#
loop_
_entity_poly.entity_id
_entity_poly.type
_entity_poly.pdbx_seq_one_letter_code
_entity_poly.pdbx_strand_id
1 'polypeptide(L)'
;MNLIKILISILFLFFTNNLFSKEDVINLQLKDGIVKIKTFEDKAPNHVKQIKELVQNGSYDGVVFHRVIDGFMAQTGDVQFGNTNSDDFDLRRAGTGGSGKNIDAEFNDMPHKKGTLSMARTQDPNSADSQFFICFDDTPHLDGQYTVWGEVIEGMEFVDSIKKGDPQSGLSDEPDKIIKMWIE
;
A
#
# COMPACT_ATOMS: atom_id res chain seq x y z
N MET A 1 15.55 36.51 65.76
CA MET A 1 16.44 36.28 64.56
C MET A 1 15.80 35.21 63.74
N ASN A 2 14.91 35.62 62.82
CA ASN A 2 14.02 34.74 62.06
C ASN A 2 14.66 34.33 60.72
N LEU A 3 14.91 33.07 60.58
CA LEU A 3 15.35 32.47 59.30
C LEU A 3 14.11 32.24 58.41
N ILE A 4 13.97 33.06 57.38
CA ILE A 4 12.97 32.86 56.31
C ILE A 4 13.49 31.76 55.40
N LYS A 5 12.80 30.60 55.43
CA LYS A 5 13.03 29.51 54.46
C LYS A 5 12.30 29.87 53.16
N ILE A 6 13.07 30.20 52.12
CA ILE A 6 12.55 30.37 50.77
C ILE A 6 12.42 28.97 50.17
N LEU A 7 11.18 28.52 49.96
CA LEU A 7 10.83 27.30 49.26
C LEU A 7 10.77 27.63 47.76
N ILE A 8 11.80 27.26 47.01
CA ILE A 8 11.78 27.37 45.55
C ILE A 8 11.06 26.11 45.01
N SER A 9 9.79 26.29 44.63
CA SER A 9 9.04 25.29 43.85
C SER A 9 9.54 25.29 42.42
N ILE A 10 10.33 24.29 42.07
CA ILE A 10 10.70 24.03 40.69
C ILE A 10 9.50 23.35 40.03
N LEU A 11 8.72 24.14 39.29
CA LEU A 11 7.64 23.64 38.40
C LEU A 11 8.31 23.00 37.19
N PHE A 12 8.48 21.66 37.20
CA PHE A 12 8.88 20.89 36.02
C PHE A 12 7.69 20.87 35.06
N LEU A 13 7.67 21.77 34.11
CA LEU A 13 6.80 21.68 32.93
C LEU A 13 7.27 20.51 32.06
N PHE A 14 6.63 19.37 32.23
CA PHE A 14 6.72 18.30 31.25
C PHE A 14 6.05 18.80 29.96
N PHE A 15 6.83 19.39 29.08
CA PHE A 15 6.47 19.49 27.67
C PHE A 15 6.47 18.04 27.13
N THR A 16 5.32 17.39 27.15
CA THR A 16 5.10 16.22 26.29
C THR A 16 5.08 16.76 24.87
N ASN A 17 6.26 16.69 24.22
CA ASN A 17 6.31 16.78 22.78
C ASN A 17 5.52 15.55 22.26
N ASN A 18 4.22 15.74 22.01
CA ASN A 18 3.50 14.91 21.07
C ASN A 18 4.15 15.22 19.71
N LEU A 19 5.21 14.50 19.40
CA LEU A 19 5.63 14.28 18.03
C LEU A 19 4.46 13.54 17.38
N PHE A 20 3.51 14.29 16.85
CA PHE A 20 2.70 13.76 15.76
C PHE A 20 3.72 13.43 14.67
N SER A 21 4.12 12.18 14.57
CA SER A 21 4.81 11.71 13.37
C SER A 21 3.86 12.06 12.21
N LYS A 22 4.32 12.91 11.30
CA LYS A 22 3.60 13.15 10.06
C LYS A 22 3.35 11.76 9.48
N GLU A 23 2.07 11.38 9.34
CA GLU A 23 1.73 10.11 8.72
C GLU A 23 2.30 10.16 7.29
N ASP A 24 3.15 9.21 6.96
CA ASP A 24 3.74 9.15 5.63
C ASP A 24 2.63 8.86 4.60
N VAL A 25 2.57 9.69 3.58
CA VAL A 25 1.67 9.52 2.45
C VAL A 25 2.47 8.95 1.28
N ILE A 26 2.01 7.85 0.70
CA ILE A 26 2.55 7.31 -0.52
C ILE A 26 1.80 7.92 -1.71
N ASN A 27 2.52 8.54 -2.62
CA ASN A 27 1.99 9.03 -3.88
C ASN A 27 2.19 7.96 -4.95
N LEU A 28 1.11 7.62 -5.65
CA LEU A 28 1.07 6.68 -6.78
C LEU A 28 0.68 7.46 -8.03
N GLN A 29 1.61 7.67 -8.95
CA GLN A 29 1.36 8.34 -10.22
C GLN A 29 0.85 7.35 -11.27
N LEU A 30 -0.36 7.58 -11.73
CA LEU A 30 -0.99 6.93 -12.89
C LEU A 30 -0.99 7.86 -14.10
N LYS A 31 -1.41 7.35 -15.27
CA LYS A 31 -1.49 8.15 -16.51
C LYS A 31 -2.36 9.39 -16.39
N ASP A 32 -3.44 9.33 -15.59
CA ASP A 32 -4.46 10.39 -15.51
C ASP A 32 -4.27 11.31 -14.29
N GLY A 33 -3.41 10.92 -13.32
CA GLY A 33 -3.15 11.74 -12.13
C GLY A 33 -2.42 11.03 -11.01
N ILE A 34 -2.37 11.69 -9.85
CA ILE A 34 -1.70 11.20 -8.65
C ILE A 34 -2.75 10.73 -7.65
N VAL A 35 -2.57 9.51 -7.18
CA VAL A 35 -3.34 8.90 -6.10
C VAL A 35 -2.54 9.03 -4.80
N LYS A 36 -3.15 9.56 -3.75
CA LYS A 36 -2.53 9.61 -2.42
C LYS A 36 -3.04 8.49 -1.53
N ILE A 37 -2.12 7.79 -0.92
CA ILE A 37 -2.37 6.60 -0.09
C ILE A 37 -1.87 6.88 1.32
N LYS A 38 -2.77 6.78 2.30
CA LYS A 38 -2.45 6.74 3.72
C LYS A 38 -2.11 5.30 4.11
N THR A 39 -1.03 5.11 4.87
CA THR A 39 -0.62 3.79 5.36
C THR A 39 -1.12 3.50 6.78
N PHE A 40 -1.34 2.23 7.11
CA PHE A 40 -1.79 1.77 8.42
C PHE A 40 -0.67 1.02 9.16
N GLU A 41 0.36 1.75 9.59
CA GLU A 41 1.53 1.17 10.28
C GLU A 41 1.20 0.50 11.60
N ASP A 42 0.17 0.97 12.31
CA ASP A 42 -0.33 0.38 13.54
C ASP A 42 -1.07 -0.95 13.32
N LYS A 43 -1.56 -1.22 12.11
CA LYS A 43 -2.33 -2.40 11.72
C LYS A 43 -1.51 -3.46 10.99
N ALA A 44 -0.54 -3.03 10.18
CA ALA A 44 0.28 -3.90 9.34
C ALA A 44 1.73 -3.39 9.23
N PRO A 45 2.48 -3.32 10.35
CA PRO A 45 3.79 -2.68 10.40
C PRO A 45 4.82 -3.30 9.44
N ASN A 46 4.86 -4.63 9.31
CA ASN A 46 5.82 -5.30 8.44
C ASN A 46 5.47 -5.12 6.96
N HIS A 47 4.18 -5.16 6.61
CA HIS A 47 3.72 -4.93 5.25
C HIS A 47 3.97 -3.49 4.82
N VAL A 48 3.58 -2.51 5.65
CA VAL A 48 3.84 -1.08 5.36
C VAL A 48 5.33 -0.82 5.21
N LYS A 49 6.17 -1.39 6.09
CA LYS A 49 7.63 -1.27 5.99
C LYS A 49 8.14 -1.79 4.64
N GLN A 50 7.75 -2.99 4.21
CA GLN A 50 8.19 -3.57 2.95
C GLN A 50 7.70 -2.76 1.75
N ILE A 51 6.43 -2.33 1.74
CA ILE A 51 5.91 -1.46 0.68
C ILE A 51 6.74 -0.17 0.59
N LYS A 52 7.03 0.48 1.73
CA LYS A 52 7.85 1.70 1.76
C LYS A 52 9.28 1.47 1.26
N GLU A 53 9.92 0.36 1.65
CA GLU A 53 11.24 -0.03 1.14
C GLU A 53 11.24 -0.16 -0.39
N LEU A 54 10.23 -0.83 -0.96
CA LEU A 54 10.09 -1.01 -2.41
C LEU A 54 9.77 0.30 -3.14
N VAL A 55 8.96 1.18 -2.53
CA VAL A 55 8.69 2.53 -3.05
C VAL A 55 9.97 3.37 -3.07
N GLN A 56 10.72 3.40 -1.98
CA GLN A 56 11.97 4.18 -1.87
C GLN A 56 13.03 3.72 -2.86
N ASN A 57 13.08 2.43 -3.16
CA ASN A 57 14.00 1.85 -4.13
C ASN A 57 13.54 2.01 -5.59
N GLY A 58 12.34 2.58 -5.83
CA GLY A 58 11.76 2.72 -7.17
C GLY A 58 11.33 1.39 -7.80
N SER A 59 11.18 0.32 -7.00
CA SER A 59 10.86 -1.02 -7.51
C SER A 59 9.48 -1.09 -8.18
N TYR A 60 8.55 -0.22 -7.80
CA TYR A 60 7.21 -0.15 -8.39
C TYR A 60 7.12 0.71 -9.66
N ASP A 61 8.15 1.49 -9.99
CA ASP A 61 8.13 2.35 -11.18
C ASP A 61 8.10 1.48 -12.45
N GLY A 62 7.08 1.64 -13.27
CA GLY A 62 6.87 0.84 -14.49
C GLY A 62 6.09 -0.47 -14.30
N VAL A 63 5.68 -0.83 -13.08
CA VAL A 63 4.96 -2.07 -12.80
C VAL A 63 3.51 -1.98 -13.30
N VAL A 64 3.08 -3.00 -14.05
CA VAL A 64 1.74 -3.05 -14.65
C VAL A 64 0.66 -3.49 -13.64
N PHE A 65 -0.57 -3.05 -13.88
CA PHE A 65 -1.77 -3.62 -13.26
C PHE A 65 -2.16 -4.89 -14.05
N HIS A 66 -1.55 -6.00 -13.68
CA HIS A 66 -1.64 -7.26 -14.44
C HIS A 66 -3.01 -7.95 -14.32
N ARG A 67 -3.82 -7.60 -13.29
CA ARG A 67 -5.15 -8.18 -13.09
C ARG A 67 -6.11 -7.10 -12.59
N VAL A 68 -7.08 -6.72 -13.44
CA VAL A 68 -8.05 -5.66 -13.14
C VAL A 68 -9.46 -6.15 -13.46
N ILE A 69 -10.28 -6.35 -12.42
CA ILE A 69 -11.68 -6.81 -12.56
C ILE A 69 -12.60 -5.67 -12.17
N ASP A 70 -13.46 -5.27 -13.10
CA ASP A 70 -14.43 -4.20 -12.89
C ASP A 70 -15.35 -4.50 -11.70
N GLY A 71 -15.64 -3.48 -10.88
CA GLY A 71 -16.44 -3.62 -9.67
C GLY A 71 -15.81 -4.45 -8.55
N PHE A 72 -14.55 -4.92 -8.72
CA PHE A 72 -13.85 -5.68 -7.70
C PHE A 72 -12.53 -5.01 -7.29
N MET A 73 -11.46 -5.16 -8.05
CA MET A 73 -10.15 -4.62 -7.67
C MET A 73 -9.19 -4.45 -8.85
N ALA A 74 -8.16 -3.62 -8.66
CA ALA A 74 -6.98 -3.52 -9.51
C ALA A 74 -5.76 -4.08 -8.79
N GLN A 75 -5.18 -5.19 -9.27
CA GLN A 75 -4.00 -5.83 -8.71
C GLN A 75 -2.75 -5.50 -9.51
N THR A 76 -1.67 -5.19 -8.78
CA THR A 76 -0.36 -4.77 -9.30
C THR A 76 0.76 -5.26 -8.37
N GLY A 77 1.98 -4.75 -8.55
CA GLY A 77 3.09 -4.94 -7.61
C GLY A 77 3.95 -6.17 -7.86
N ASP A 78 3.81 -6.86 -9.01
CA ASP A 78 4.80 -7.85 -9.44
C ASP A 78 6.05 -7.12 -9.96
N VAL A 79 7.00 -6.88 -9.06
CA VAL A 79 8.23 -6.14 -9.36
C VAL A 79 9.22 -6.92 -10.21
N GLN A 80 9.04 -8.23 -10.34
CA GLN A 80 9.89 -9.11 -11.14
C GLN A 80 9.42 -9.20 -12.59
N PHE A 81 8.25 -9.79 -12.82
CA PHE A 81 7.75 -10.05 -14.18
C PHE A 81 6.78 -8.99 -14.69
N GLY A 82 6.22 -8.18 -13.80
CA GLY A 82 5.30 -7.10 -14.14
C GLY A 82 5.97 -5.74 -14.37
N ASN A 83 7.27 -5.60 -14.18
CA ASN A 83 7.97 -4.32 -14.29
C ASN A 83 8.50 -4.09 -15.70
N THR A 84 7.88 -3.15 -16.46
CA THR A 84 8.27 -2.81 -17.85
C THR A 84 9.66 -2.19 -17.97
N ASN A 85 10.30 -1.82 -16.87
CA ASN A 85 11.66 -1.30 -16.84
C ASN A 85 12.71 -2.40 -16.53
N SER A 86 12.26 -3.64 -16.26
CA SER A 86 13.13 -4.78 -15.95
C SER A 86 13.43 -5.61 -17.19
N ASP A 87 14.64 -6.17 -17.28
CA ASP A 87 15.00 -7.15 -18.31
C ASP A 87 14.21 -8.47 -18.18
N ASP A 88 13.65 -8.75 -16.98
CA ASP A 88 12.82 -9.93 -16.70
C ASP A 88 11.34 -9.73 -17.06
N PHE A 89 10.95 -8.57 -17.60
CA PHE A 89 9.55 -8.28 -17.92
C PHE A 89 8.95 -9.33 -18.85
N ASP A 90 7.91 -10.01 -18.38
CA ASP A 90 7.08 -10.93 -19.20
C ASP A 90 5.62 -10.81 -18.76
N LEU A 91 4.80 -10.14 -19.57
CA LEU A 91 3.39 -9.91 -19.28
C LEU A 91 2.60 -11.22 -19.04
N ARG A 92 3.00 -12.34 -19.68
CA ARG A 92 2.33 -13.65 -19.48
C ARG A 92 2.64 -14.26 -18.12
N ARG A 93 3.70 -13.81 -17.48
CA ARG A 93 4.13 -14.22 -16.12
C ARG A 93 3.77 -13.20 -15.07
N ALA A 94 3.38 -11.98 -15.46
CA ALA A 94 3.01 -10.93 -14.54
C ALA A 94 1.91 -11.41 -13.58
N GLY A 95 2.15 -11.21 -12.28
CA GLY A 95 1.33 -11.76 -11.20
C GLY A 95 1.88 -13.04 -10.57
N THR A 96 2.96 -13.63 -11.11
CA THR A 96 3.58 -14.84 -10.53
C THR A 96 4.91 -14.56 -9.82
N GLY A 97 5.45 -13.35 -9.94
CA GLY A 97 6.69 -12.92 -9.30
C GLY A 97 6.48 -12.03 -8.09
N GLY A 98 7.60 -11.50 -7.57
CA GLY A 98 7.63 -10.61 -6.41
C GLY A 98 9.03 -10.08 -6.15
N SER A 99 9.28 -9.57 -4.94
CA SER A 99 10.62 -9.12 -4.51
C SER A 99 11.51 -10.26 -4.00
N GLY A 100 10.93 -11.44 -3.80
CA GLY A 100 11.61 -12.60 -3.21
C GLY A 100 11.66 -12.59 -1.67
N LYS A 101 10.89 -11.71 -1.02
CA LYS A 101 10.85 -11.59 0.44
C LYS A 101 9.42 -11.70 0.95
N ASN A 102 9.02 -12.91 1.34
CA ASN A 102 7.70 -13.15 1.93
C ASN A 102 7.57 -12.49 3.31
N ILE A 103 6.33 -12.11 3.62
CA ILE A 103 5.94 -11.47 4.89
C ILE A 103 4.84 -12.30 5.52
N ASP A 104 4.95 -12.54 6.83
CA ASP A 104 3.90 -13.16 7.63
C ASP A 104 2.62 -12.31 7.62
N ALA A 105 1.45 -12.96 7.62
CA ALA A 105 0.18 -12.28 7.61
C ALA A 105 -0.01 -11.35 8.82
N GLU A 106 -0.55 -10.16 8.57
CA GLU A 106 -0.96 -9.18 9.59
C GLU A 106 -2.44 -8.88 9.42
N PHE A 107 -3.29 -9.94 9.46
CA PHE A 107 -4.74 -9.77 9.33
C PHE A 107 -5.26 -8.87 10.44
N ASN A 108 -6.10 -7.91 10.07
CA ASN A 108 -6.62 -6.90 10.98
C ASN A 108 -8.11 -6.64 10.76
N ASP A 109 -8.67 -5.74 11.55
CA ASP A 109 -10.09 -5.41 11.58
C ASP A 109 -10.53 -4.34 10.57
N MET A 110 -9.61 -3.88 9.71
CA MET A 110 -9.92 -2.90 8.68
C MET A 110 -10.78 -3.54 7.58
N PRO A 111 -11.94 -2.94 7.24
CA PRO A 111 -12.81 -3.50 6.20
C PRO A 111 -12.26 -3.22 4.80
N HIS A 112 -12.50 -4.15 3.87
CA HIS A 112 -12.22 -3.95 2.45
C HIS A 112 -13.34 -3.13 1.80
N LYS A 113 -13.21 -1.81 1.83
CA LYS A 113 -14.10 -0.84 1.18
C LYS A 113 -13.48 -0.30 -0.10
N LYS A 114 -14.27 0.43 -0.89
CA LYS A 114 -13.73 1.19 -2.02
C LYS A 114 -12.53 2.03 -1.59
N GLY A 115 -11.41 1.89 -2.30
CA GLY A 115 -10.14 2.58 -2.02
C GLY A 115 -9.25 1.89 -0.99
N THR A 116 -9.65 0.77 -0.38
CA THR A 116 -8.78 0.00 0.51
C THR A 116 -7.65 -0.66 -0.28
N LEU A 117 -6.42 -0.59 0.25
CA LEU A 117 -5.24 -1.30 -0.27
C LEU A 117 -4.94 -2.51 0.61
N SER A 118 -4.82 -3.68 -0.02
CA SER A 118 -4.58 -4.94 0.67
C SER A 118 -3.55 -5.79 -0.07
N MET A 119 -2.80 -6.62 0.67
CA MET A 119 -1.75 -7.45 0.08
C MET A 119 -2.32 -8.64 -0.66
N ALA A 120 -1.85 -8.85 -1.89
CA ALA A 120 -2.08 -10.11 -2.59
C ALA A 120 -1.18 -11.21 -2.01
N ARG A 121 -1.65 -12.45 -2.08
CA ARG A 121 -0.95 -13.64 -1.60
C ARG A 121 -1.39 -14.89 -2.34
N THR A 122 -0.65 -15.98 -2.18
CA THR A 122 -1.08 -17.32 -2.62
C THR A 122 -2.09 -17.91 -1.62
N GLN A 123 -2.32 -19.22 -1.65
CA GLN A 123 -3.14 -19.90 -0.64
C GLN A 123 -2.50 -19.87 0.75
N ASP A 124 -1.15 -19.83 0.82
CA ASP A 124 -0.43 -19.64 2.08
C ASP A 124 -0.64 -18.21 2.60
N PRO A 125 -1.19 -18.01 3.79
CA PRO A 125 -1.37 -16.68 4.37
C PRO A 125 -0.05 -15.92 4.57
N ASN A 126 1.07 -16.61 4.72
CA ASN A 126 2.41 -16.04 4.94
C ASN A 126 3.21 -15.90 3.64
N SER A 127 2.56 -15.78 2.51
CA SER A 127 3.17 -15.66 1.18
C SER A 127 3.01 -14.27 0.55
N ALA A 128 2.52 -13.28 1.27
CA ALA A 128 2.52 -11.90 0.79
C ALA A 128 3.97 -11.43 0.58
N ASP A 129 4.19 -10.62 -0.46
CA ASP A 129 5.54 -10.13 -0.81
C ASP A 129 5.46 -8.66 -1.26
N SER A 130 5.34 -8.40 -2.55
CA SER A 130 5.29 -7.06 -3.15
C SER A 130 3.96 -6.74 -3.80
N GLN A 131 3.18 -7.75 -4.16
CA GLN A 131 1.92 -7.55 -4.87
C GLN A 131 0.81 -7.07 -3.95
N PHE A 132 0.02 -6.10 -4.43
CA PHE A 132 -1.13 -5.56 -3.71
C PHE A 132 -2.28 -5.26 -4.67
N PHE A 133 -3.46 -5.02 -4.11
CA PHE A 133 -4.62 -4.60 -4.89
C PHE A 133 -5.32 -3.41 -4.23
N ILE A 134 -6.03 -2.64 -5.07
CA ILE A 134 -6.87 -1.51 -4.67
C ILE A 134 -8.31 -1.89 -4.96
N CYS A 135 -9.20 -1.84 -3.96
CA CYS A 135 -10.61 -2.18 -4.12
C CYS A 135 -11.36 -1.09 -4.90
N PHE A 136 -12.12 -1.48 -5.92
CA PHE A 136 -13.03 -0.58 -6.64
C PHE A 136 -14.38 -0.41 -5.94
N ASP A 137 -14.77 -1.39 -5.11
CA ASP A 137 -16.03 -1.40 -4.38
C ASP A 137 -15.84 -2.12 -3.03
N ASP A 138 -16.90 -2.16 -2.21
CA ASP A 138 -16.91 -2.87 -0.94
C ASP A 138 -16.84 -4.39 -1.17
N THR A 139 -15.81 -5.05 -0.58
CA THR A 139 -15.54 -6.48 -0.76
C THR A 139 -15.44 -7.21 0.58
N PRO A 140 -16.51 -7.24 1.40
CA PRO A 140 -16.47 -7.73 2.77
C PRO A 140 -16.09 -9.21 2.89
N HIS A 141 -16.18 -9.98 1.80
CA HIS A 141 -15.75 -11.37 1.78
C HIS A 141 -14.22 -11.55 1.92
N LEU A 142 -13.43 -10.46 1.81
CA LEU A 142 -11.98 -10.45 2.01
C LEU A 142 -11.59 -10.10 3.46
N ASP A 143 -12.52 -9.59 4.27
CA ASP A 143 -12.23 -9.12 5.62
C ASP A 143 -11.66 -10.23 6.49
N GLY A 144 -10.57 -9.92 7.21
CA GLY A 144 -9.85 -10.87 8.05
C GLY A 144 -9.09 -11.97 7.31
N GLN A 145 -9.09 -11.97 5.95
CA GLN A 145 -8.42 -12.98 5.13
C GLN A 145 -7.24 -12.42 4.33
N TYR A 146 -7.16 -11.09 4.19
CA TYR A 146 -6.07 -10.37 3.55
C TYR A 146 -5.59 -9.23 4.46
N THR A 147 -4.30 -8.91 4.39
CA THR A 147 -3.72 -7.84 5.20
C THR A 147 -3.99 -6.49 4.56
N VAL A 148 -4.87 -5.71 5.17
CA VAL A 148 -5.08 -4.30 4.80
C VAL A 148 -3.92 -3.47 5.33
N TRP A 149 -3.27 -2.68 4.45
CA TRP A 149 -2.11 -1.88 4.82
C TRP A 149 -2.27 -0.38 4.54
N GLY A 150 -3.33 0.03 3.86
CA GLY A 150 -3.57 1.44 3.56
C GLY A 150 -4.92 1.71 2.91
N GLU A 151 -5.17 2.98 2.65
CA GLU A 151 -6.37 3.47 1.95
C GLU A 151 -6.05 4.64 1.02
N VAL A 152 -6.77 4.76 -0.08
CA VAL A 152 -6.75 5.92 -0.96
C VAL A 152 -7.47 7.09 -0.26
N ILE A 153 -6.76 8.21 -0.07
CA ILE A 153 -7.31 9.42 0.53
C ILE A 153 -7.59 10.53 -0.49
N GLU A 154 -6.93 10.50 -1.65
CA GLU A 154 -7.17 11.41 -2.79
C GLU A 154 -6.92 10.68 -4.11
N GLY A 155 -7.65 11.03 -5.17
CA GLY A 155 -7.41 10.53 -6.54
C GLY A 155 -8.03 9.17 -6.84
N MET A 156 -9.09 8.75 -6.12
CA MET A 156 -9.77 7.48 -6.40
C MET A 156 -10.35 7.42 -7.82
N GLU A 157 -10.71 8.56 -8.41
CA GLU A 157 -11.14 8.69 -9.80
C GLU A 157 -10.07 8.22 -10.80
N PHE A 158 -8.79 8.38 -10.49
CA PHE A 158 -7.68 7.89 -11.31
C PHE A 158 -7.52 6.38 -11.17
N VAL A 159 -7.80 5.82 -9.99
CA VAL A 159 -7.87 4.37 -9.79
C VAL A 159 -9.04 3.78 -10.58
N ASP A 160 -10.20 4.42 -10.52
CA ASP A 160 -11.40 4.00 -11.27
C ASP A 160 -11.15 4.03 -12.81
N SER A 161 -10.24 4.89 -13.31
CA SER A 161 -9.89 5.00 -14.73
C SER A 161 -8.93 3.91 -15.23
N ILE A 162 -8.32 3.12 -14.34
CA ILE A 162 -7.43 2.02 -14.72
C ILE A 162 -8.16 1.08 -15.67
N LYS A 163 -7.50 0.76 -16.81
CA LYS A 163 -8.04 -0.12 -17.85
C LYS A 163 -8.44 -1.47 -17.26
N LYS A 164 -9.70 -1.82 -17.40
CA LYS A 164 -10.24 -3.12 -16.96
C LYS A 164 -9.77 -4.20 -17.91
N GLY A 165 -9.44 -5.35 -17.37
CA GLY A 165 -9.11 -6.55 -18.14
C GLY A 165 -10.35 -7.36 -18.53
N ASP A 166 -10.13 -8.59 -18.92
CA ASP A 166 -11.19 -9.55 -19.18
C ASP A 166 -12.12 -9.70 -17.95
N PRO A 167 -13.44 -9.73 -18.12
CA PRO A 167 -14.38 -9.72 -16.97
C PRO A 167 -14.24 -10.91 -16.00
N GLN A 168 -13.69 -12.05 -16.46
CA GLN A 168 -13.53 -13.24 -15.63
C GLN A 168 -12.14 -13.34 -15.02
N SER A 169 -11.10 -13.17 -15.84
CA SER A 169 -9.71 -13.31 -15.42
C SER A 169 -9.09 -12.00 -14.90
N GLY A 170 -9.57 -10.85 -15.38
CA GLY A 170 -8.97 -9.55 -15.13
C GLY A 170 -7.72 -9.25 -15.96
N LEU A 171 -7.30 -10.18 -16.84
CA LEU A 171 -6.08 -10.03 -17.63
C LEU A 171 -6.29 -9.05 -18.80
N SER A 172 -5.25 -8.32 -19.18
CA SER A 172 -5.23 -7.40 -20.31
C SER A 172 -3.93 -7.56 -21.09
N ASP A 173 -4.01 -7.51 -22.42
CA ASP A 173 -2.83 -7.52 -23.30
C ASP A 173 -2.07 -6.18 -23.28
N GLU A 174 -2.76 -5.10 -22.90
CA GLU A 174 -2.21 -3.76 -22.81
C GLU A 174 -2.61 -3.12 -21.46
N PRO A 175 -2.07 -3.59 -20.32
CA PRO A 175 -2.43 -3.07 -19.02
C PRO A 175 -1.88 -1.65 -18.79
N ASP A 176 -2.60 -0.86 -18.02
CA ASP A 176 -2.05 0.36 -17.43
C ASP A 176 -0.94 0.01 -16.45
N LYS A 177 -0.08 0.99 -16.13
CA LYS A 177 1.04 0.79 -15.21
C LYS A 177 1.22 1.95 -14.24
N ILE A 178 1.91 1.67 -13.18
CA ILE A 178 2.46 2.66 -12.26
C ILE A 178 3.55 3.44 -13.00
N ILE A 179 3.41 4.76 -13.09
CA ILE A 179 4.45 5.61 -13.68
C ILE A 179 5.56 5.80 -12.65
N LYS A 180 5.18 6.14 -11.41
CA LYS A 180 6.11 6.36 -10.30
C LYS A 180 5.40 6.22 -8.96
N MET A 181 6.14 5.74 -7.92
CA MET A 181 5.71 5.85 -6.54
C MET A 181 6.77 6.55 -5.68
N TRP A 182 6.33 7.37 -4.71
CA TRP A 182 7.24 8.02 -3.75
C TRP A 182 6.53 8.35 -2.43
N ILE A 183 7.30 8.57 -1.37
CA ILE A 183 6.80 8.96 -0.05
C ILE A 183 6.95 10.48 0.11
N GLU A 184 5.88 11.14 0.63
CA GLU A 184 5.84 12.59 0.88
C GLU A 184 6.22 12.93 2.34
#